data_c3fc60c7301f2bd42329403a4b65fe8d
#
_entry.id   c3fc60c7301f2bd42329403a4b65fe8d
#
_cell.length_a   1.000
_cell.length_b   1.000
_cell.length_c   1.000
_cell.angle_alpha   90.00
_cell.angle_beta   90.00
_cell.angle_gamma   90.00
#
_symmetry.space_group_name_H-M   'P 1'
#
loop_
_entity.id
_entity.type
_entity.pdbx_description
1 polymer ?
#
loop_
_entity_poly.entity_id
_entity_poly.type
_entity_poly.pdbx_seq_one_letter_code
_entity_poly.pdbx_strand_id
1 'polypeptide(L)'
;MKILHLSYHIGCDNAIKSVLDLPNIELTSQIVTSGIDGYFYNMTSQRALNAWNLHKDFYNQFDIIITSDTAPLSRIFIEGGFKGKVVVWISNRFDYYDSKDKCGFPDEGYYDLLRNRGINTFLVATCQFESFYASKKWIAVDDIINPASKPYFVSDKVGFYVPTYSNDTLLSLFNKCCINGFSDVATGRYKDKDSLAHFKAVVHLPYTWNSIALWDALSCGVAYYVPSKEFLLKLLRTEGYWFQNINYCWDHLDLCEFYKNKFVKYFDSFEELHEIEVNSEEIYEEAERLFKLNQQKWINILNC
;
A
#
# COMPACT_ATOMS: atom_id res chain seq x y z
N MET A 1 -23.80 -9.41 3.55
CA MET A 1 -23.15 -8.75 2.40
C MET A 1 -22.00 -9.62 1.95
N LYS A 2 -22.01 -10.07 0.69
CA LYS A 2 -20.96 -10.92 0.10
C LYS A 2 -19.99 -10.06 -0.68
N ILE A 3 -18.72 -10.10 -0.32
CA ILE A 3 -17.66 -9.29 -0.93
C ILE A 3 -16.62 -10.21 -1.54
N LEU A 4 -16.24 -9.96 -2.80
CA LEU A 4 -15.05 -10.54 -3.42
C LEU A 4 -13.94 -9.50 -3.41
N HIS A 5 -12.77 -9.87 -2.90
CA HIS A 5 -11.54 -9.08 -2.99
C HIS A 5 -10.53 -9.78 -3.89
N LEU A 6 -10.04 -9.08 -4.91
CA LEU A 6 -9.00 -9.54 -5.81
C LEU A 6 -7.76 -8.66 -5.71
N SER A 7 -6.60 -9.26 -5.55
CA SER A 7 -5.32 -8.55 -5.45
C SER A 7 -4.18 -9.37 -6.06
N TYR A 8 -3.16 -8.69 -6.58
CA TYR A 8 -1.86 -9.31 -6.91
C TYR A 8 -0.91 -9.33 -5.70
N HIS A 9 -1.21 -8.60 -4.63
CA HIS A 9 -0.29 -8.39 -3.52
C HIS A 9 -0.86 -8.87 -2.19
N ILE A 10 -0.14 -9.80 -1.53
CA ILE A 10 -0.55 -10.38 -0.25
C ILE A 10 -0.75 -9.34 0.87
N GLY A 11 0.07 -8.28 0.90
CA GLY A 11 -0.08 -7.22 1.90
C GLY A 11 -1.38 -6.44 1.75
N CYS A 12 -1.81 -6.15 0.50
CA CYS A 12 -3.12 -5.54 0.26
C CYS A 12 -4.26 -6.47 0.68
N ASP A 13 -4.10 -7.76 0.43
CA ASP A 13 -5.05 -8.78 0.84
C ASP A 13 -5.20 -8.84 2.36
N ASN A 14 -4.09 -8.90 3.09
CA ASN A 14 -4.08 -8.90 4.54
C ASN A 14 -4.71 -7.63 5.14
N ALA A 15 -4.43 -6.47 4.57
CA ALA A 15 -5.00 -5.20 5.03
C ALA A 15 -6.53 -5.17 4.85
N ILE A 16 -7.06 -5.62 3.71
CA ILE A 16 -8.51 -5.72 3.47
C ILE A 16 -9.16 -6.74 4.39
N LYS A 17 -8.58 -7.93 4.54
CA LYS A 17 -9.08 -8.95 5.49
C LYS A 17 -9.14 -8.42 6.92
N SER A 18 -8.12 -7.65 7.31
CA SER A 18 -8.03 -7.08 8.65
C SER A 18 -9.13 -6.05 8.93
N VAL A 19 -9.36 -5.13 7.99
CA VAL A 19 -10.31 -4.03 8.19
C VAL A 19 -11.77 -4.44 7.97
N LEU A 20 -12.03 -5.47 7.15
CA LEU A 20 -13.36 -6.01 6.86
C LEU A 20 -13.71 -7.25 7.69
N ASP A 21 -12.94 -7.57 8.74
CA ASP A 21 -13.30 -8.59 9.74
C ASP A 21 -14.48 -8.09 10.59
N LEU A 22 -15.69 -8.16 10.01
CA LEU A 22 -16.94 -7.65 10.56
C LEU A 22 -18.04 -8.70 10.47
N PRO A 23 -18.94 -8.81 11.48
CA PRO A 23 -19.94 -9.89 11.58
C PRO A 23 -20.90 -10.01 10.39
N ASN A 24 -21.17 -8.90 9.70
CA ASN A 24 -22.13 -8.85 8.60
C ASN A 24 -21.49 -8.93 7.21
N ILE A 25 -20.18 -9.18 7.13
CA ILE A 25 -19.41 -9.28 5.90
C ILE A 25 -18.94 -10.72 5.71
N GLU A 26 -19.32 -11.30 4.57
CA GLU A 26 -18.79 -12.56 4.06
C GLU A 26 -17.74 -12.21 3.02
N LEU A 27 -16.47 -12.21 3.41
CA LEU A 27 -15.35 -11.83 2.56
C LEU A 27 -14.70 -13.06 1.93
N THR A 28 -14.77 -13.15 0.60
CA THR A 28 -13.94 -14.08 -0.21
C THR A 28 -12.77 -13.28 -0.78
N SER A 29 -11.54 -13.71 -0.52
CA SER A 29 -10.35 -13.01 -0.99
C SER A 29 -9.43 -13.94 -1.77
N GLN A 30 -8.94 -13.47 -2.92
CA GLN A 30 -8.08 -14.22 -3.83
C GLN A 30 -6.85 -13.40 -4.22
N ILE A 31 -5.69 -14.00 -4.03
CA ILE A 31 -4.45 -13.52 -4.67
C ILE A 31 -4.42 -14.09 -6.07
N VAL A 32 -4.50 -13.20 -7.07
CA VAL A 32 -4.46 -13.57 -8.47
C VAL A 32 -3.03 -13.50 -9.00
N THR A 33 -2.74 -14.29 -10.02
CA THR A 33 -1.42 -14.34 -10.66
C THR A 33 -1.52 -13.90 -12.11
N SER A 34 -0.66 -12.98 -12.52
CA SER A 34 -0.64 -12.50 -13.90
C SER A 34 -0.34 -13.63 -14.90
N GLY A 35 -1.14 -13.72 -15.96
CA GLY A 35 -1.04 -14.75 -16.99
C GLY A 35 -1.80 -16.03 -16.66
N ILE A 36 -2.55 -16.08 -15.55
CA ILE A 36 -3.36 -17.22 -15.14
C ILE A 36 -4.83 -16.80 -15.09
N ASP A 37 -5.72 -17.65 -15.55
CA ASP A 37 -7.19 -17.46 -15.51
C ASP A 37 -7.68 -16.12 -16.05
N GLY A 38 -6.98 -15.56 -17.06
CA GLY A 38 -7.33 -14.28 -17.69
C GLY A 38 -6.88 -13.05 -16.91
N TYR A 39 -6.17 -13.18 -15.80
CA TYR A 39 -5.63 -12.05 -15.04
C TYR A 39 -4.29 -11.57 -15.60
N PHE A 40 -4.13 -10.26 -15.79
CA PHE A 40 -2.91 -9.64 -16.29
C PHE A 40 -2.69 -8.27 -15.62
N TYR A 41 -1.45 -7.89 -15.35
CA TYR A 41 -1.15 -6.51 -14.93
C TYR A 41 -1.57 -5.49 -15.99
N ASN A 42 -1.30 -5.79 -17.26
CA ASN A 42 -1.81 -5.04 -18.40
C ASN A 42 -3.21 -5.53 -18.78
N MET A 43 -4.22 -5.08 -18.06
CA MET A 43 -5.61 -5.43 -18.27
C MET A 43 -6.22 -4.54 -19.36
N THR A 44 -5.96 -4.86 -20.65
CA THR A 44 -6.61 -4.20 -21.79
C THR A 44 -8.11 -4.53 -21.82
N SER A 45 -8.91 -3.76 -22.58
CA SER A 45 -10.35 -4.01 -22.74
C SER A 45 -10.65 -5.45 -23.18
N GLN A 46 -9.92 -5.96 -24.19
CA GLN A 46 -10.12 -7.32 -24.65
C GLN A 46 -9.81 -8.38 -23.58
N ARG A 47 -8.74 -8.18 -22.79
CA ARG A 47 -8.38 -9.07 -21.68
C ARG A 47 -9.43 -9.01 -20.57
N ALA A 48 -9.92 -7.83 -20.26
CA ALA A 48 -10.97 -7.63 -19.27
C ALA A 48 -12.26 -8.37 -19.65
N LEU A 49 -12.72 -8.22 -20.88
CA LEU A 49 -13.91 -8.92 -21.38
C LEU A 49 -13.72 -10.43 -21.43
N ASN A 50 -12.52 -10.92 -21.79
CA ASN A 50 -12.22 -12.35 -21.77
C ASN A 50 -12.28 -12.91 -20.35
N ALA A 51 -11.65 -12.24 -19.37
CA ALA A 51 -11.68 -12.65 -17.96
C ALA A 51 -13.10 -12.60 -17.40
N TRP A 52 -13.87 -11.56 -17.74
CA TRP A 52 -15.27 -11.46 -17.37
C TRP A 52 -16.07 -12.64 -17.88
N ASN A 53 -15.99 -12.94 -19.18
CA ASN A 53 -16.73 -14.04 -19.78
C ASN A 53 -16.35 -15.41 -19.21
N LEU A 54 -15.10 -15.57 -18.79
CA LEU A 54 -14.63 -16.80 -18.16
C LEU A 54 -15.22 -17.01 -16.76
N HIS A 55 -15.40 -15.92 -15.98
CA HIS A 55 -15.71 -16.02 -14.56
C HIS A 55 -17.00 -15.31 -14.14
N LYS A 56 -17.79 -14.75 -15.04
CA LYS A 56 -18.97 -13.92 -14.70
C LYS A 56 -19.98 -14.60 -13.76
N ASP A 57 -20.18 -15.92 -13.90
CA ASP A 57 -21.11 -16.65 -13.04
C ASP A 57 -20.61 -16.74 -11.58
N PHE A 58 -19.30 -16.78 -11.39
CA PHE A 58 -18.67 -16.68 -10.07
C PHE A 58 -18.77 -15.24 -9.53
N TYR A 59 -18.41 -14.24 -10.34
CA TYR A 59 -18.43 -12.85 -9.91
C TYR A 59 -19.83 -12.35 -9.55
N ASN A 60 -20.86 -12.79 -10.26
CA ASN A 60 -22.25 -12.40 -10.00
C ASN A 60 -22.84 -12.99 -8.70
N GLN A 61 -22.09 -13.80 -7.95
CA GLN A 61 -22.49 -14.29 -6.63
C GLN A 61 -22.23 -13.27 -5.52
N PHE A 62 -21.52 -12.18 -5.81
CA PHE A 62 -21.12 -11.16 -4.85
C PHE A 62 -21.93 -9.88 -5.02
N ASP A 63 -22.15 -9.19 -3.89
CA ASP A 63 -22.79 -7.87 -3.86
C ASP A 63 -21.78 -6.77 -4.24
N ILE A 64 -20.53 -6.94 -3.81
CA ILE A 64 -19.44 -5.97 -3.96
C ILE A 64 -18.17 -6.68 -4.42
N ILE A 65 -17.43 -6.03 -5.31
CA ILE A 65 -16.09 -6.44 -5.69
C ILE A 65 -15.10 -5.35 -5.33
N ILE A 66 -14.07 -5.72 -4.59
CA ILE A 66 -12.92 -4.86 -4.27
C ILE A 66 -11.72 -5.35 -5.09
N THR A 67 -11.06 -4.45 -5.80
CA THR A 67 -9.77 -4.72 -6.43
C THR A 67 -8.67 -3.90 -5.77
N SER A 68 -7.50 -4.45 -5.59
CA SER A 68 -6.36 -3.74 -5.00
C SER A 68 -5.04 -4.07 -5.69
N ASP A 69 -3.98 -3.37 -5.30
CA ASP A 69 -2.64 -3.36 -5.88
C ASP A 69 -2.63 -2.64 -7.24
N THR A 70 -3.10 -3.24 -8.32
CA THR A 70 -3.16 -2.60 -9.64
C THR A 70 -4.60 -2.26 -10.01
N ALA A 71 -4.89 -0.96 -10.16
CA ALA A 71 -6.23 -0.48 -10.49
C ALA A 71 -6.79 -1.02 -11.84
N PRO A 72 -5.97 -1.28 -12.90
CA PRO A 72 -6.47 -1.87 -14.14
C PRO A 72 -7.18 -3.21 -13.99
N LEU A 73 -6.96 -3.97 -12.91
CA LEU A 73 -7.70 -5.20 -12.60
C LEU A 73 -9.22 -4.96 -12.55
N SER A 74 -9.65 -3.77 -12.12
CA SER A 74 -11.07 -3.37 -12.02
C SER A 74 -11.79 -3.32 -13.38
N ARG A 75 -11.05 -3.20 -14.49
CA ARG A 75 -11.66 -3.21 -15.84
C ARG A 75 -12.52 -4.43 -16.11
N ILE A 76 -12.15 -5.59 -15.56
CA ILE A 76 -12.91 -6.84 -15.68
C ILE A 76 -14.38 -6.59 -15.32
N PHE A 77 -14.61 -5.87 -14.24
CA PHE A 77 -15.96 -5.65 -13.68
C PHE A 77 -16.68 -4.46 -14.30
N ILE A 78 -15.94 -3.37 -14.52
CA ILE A 78 -16.51 -2.14 -15.08
C ILE A 78 -16.92 -2.37 -16.55
N GLU A 79 -16.03 -2.91 -17.38
CA GLU A 79 -16.31 -3.19 -18.79
C GLU A 79 -17.18 -4.45 -18.98
N GLY A 80 -17.05 -5.44 -18.08
CA GLY A 80 -17.88 -6.64 -18.08
C GLY A 80 -19.33 -6.38 -17.69
N GLY A 81 -19.62 -5.22 -17.11
CA GLY A 81 -20.98 -4.81 -16.76
C GLY A 81 -21.49 -5.46 -15.48
N PHE A 82 -20.61 -5.69 -14.50
CA PHE A 82 -21.00 -6.11 -13.15
C PHE A 82 -22.05 -5.16 -12.58
N LYS A 83 -23.12 -5.70 -12.00
CA LYS A 83 -24.27 -4.90 -11.54
C LYS A 83 -24.18 -4.45 -10.09
N GLY A 84 -23.33 -5.12 -9.30
CA GLY A 84 -23.06 -4.71 -7.94
C GLY A 84 -22.06 -3.54 -7.85
N LYS A 85 -21.56 -3.30 -6.67
CA LYS A 85 -20.58 -2.23 -6.43
C LYS A 85 -19.16 -2.68 -6.74
N VAL A 86 -18.40 -1.81 -7.40
CA VAL A 86 -16.95 -2.00 -7.63
C VAL A 86 -16.18 -0.97 -6.83
N VAL A 87 -15.28 -1.41 -5.97
CA VAL A 87 -14.36 -0.54 -5.23
C VAL A 87 -12.94 -0.81 -5.70
N VAL A 88 -12.28 0.22 -6.21
CA VAL A 88 -10.90 0.17 -6.70
C VAL A 88 -10.00 0.80 -5.65
N TRP A 89 -9.28 -0.01 -4.87
CA TRP A 89 -8.35 0.47 -3.86
C TRP A 89 -6.96 0.66 -4.47
N ILE A 90 -6.62 1.90 -4.78
CA ILE A 90 -5.43 2.30 -5.52
C ILE A 90 -4.22 2.30 -4.58
N SER A 91 -3.39 1.26 -4.67
CA SER A 91 -2.16 1.11 -3.87
C SER A 91 -0.90 1.47 -4.66
N ASN A 92 -0.95 1.31 -5.97
CA ASN A 92 0.08 1.68 -6.93
C ASN A 92 -0.58 2.51 -8.03
N ARG A 93 -0.14 3.73 -8.29
CA ARG A 93 -0.71 4.59 -9.34
C ARG A 93 -1.87 3.92 -10.10
N PHE A 94 -2.97 4.61 -10.25
CA PHE A 94 -4.17 4.02 -10.87
C PHE A 94 -3.95 3.45 -12.28
N ASP A 95 -2.86 3.84 -12.95
CA ASP A 95 -2.47 3.40 -14.29
C ASP A 95 -1.20 2.53 -14.29
N TYR A 96 -0.84 1.95 -13.15
CA TYR A 96 0.20 0.95 -13.06
C TYR A 96 -0.21 -0.35 -13.76
N TYR A 97 0.65 -0.89 -14.62
CA TYR A 97 0.27 -2.04 -15.44
C TYR A 97 1.36 -3.10 -15.64
N ASP A 98 2.53 -2.93 -15.06
CA ASP A 98 3.67 -3.84 -15.27
C ASP A 98 4.48 -4.00 -13.99
N SER A 99 4.99 -5.20 -13.73
CA SER A 99 5.87 -5.50 -12.60
C SER A 99 7.20 -4.73 -12.61
N LYS A 100 7.51 -4.02 -13.70
CA LYS A 100 8.68 -3.15 -13.85
C LYS A 100 8.39 -1.68 -13.56
N ASP A 101 7.39 -1.40 -12.76
CA ASP A 101 6.95 -0.05 -12.36
C ASP A 101 6.62 0.86 -13.55
N LYS A 102 5.92 0.32 -14.54
CA LYS A 102 5.39 1.11 -15.64
C LYS A 102 4.06 1.72 -15.28
N CYS A 103 3.96 3.04 -15.45
CA CYS A 103 2.74 3.84 -15.34
C CYS A 103 2.45 4.52 -16.66
N GLY A 104 1.22 5.06 -16.80
CA GLY A 104 0.78 5.63 -18.06
C GLY A 104 0.24 4.52 -18.97
N PHE A 105 -0.91 3.99 -18.59
CA PHE A 105 -1.54 2.85 -19.29
C PHE A 105 -1.63 3.09 -20.81
N PRO A 106 -1.26 2.12 -21.64
CA PRO A 106 -1.12 2.35 -23.08
C PRO A 106 -2.45 2.46 -23.84
N ASP A 107 -3.58 2.37 -23.15
CA ASP A 107 -4.93 2.43 -23.70
C ASP A 107 -5.68 3.65 -23.15
N GLU A 108 -5.82 4.71 -23.96
CA GLU A 108 -6.50 5.95 -23.55
C GLU A 108 -7.94 5.73 -23.12
N GLY A 109 -8.63 4.73 -23.65
CA GLY A 109 -9.99 4.36 -23.21
C GLY A 109 -10.08 3.98 -21.73
N TYR A 110 -8.95 3.57 -21.11
CA TYR A 110 -8.91 3.29 -19.67
C TYR A 110 -9.11 4.54 -18.83
N TYR A 111 -8.52 5.67 -19.22
CA TYR A 111 -8.71 6.93 -18.50
C TYR A 111 -10.15 7.42 -18.58
N ASP A 112 -10.76 7.30 -19.78
CA ASP A 112 -12.16 7.67 -19.99
C ASP A 112 -13.11 6.76 -19.21
N LEU A 113 -12.80 5.48 -19.12
CA LEU A 113 -13.54 4.53 -18.29
C LEU A 113 -13.58 4.96 -16.81
N LEU A 114 -12.46 5.41 -16.26
CA LEU A 114 -12.40 5.87 -14.87
C LEU A 114 -13.01 7.26 -14.66
N ARG A 115 -12.86 8.18 -15.63
CA ARG A 115 -13.49 9.52 -15.58
C ARG A 115 -15.01 9.44 -15.62
N ASN A 116 -15.54 8.56 -16.47
CA ASN A 116 -16.97 8.39 -16.74
C ASN A 116 -17.57 7.19 -16.01
N ARG A 117 -16.93 6.70 -14.96
CA ARG A 117 -17.39 5.54 -14.19
C ARG A 117 -18.82 5.74 -13.67
N GLY A 118 -19.58 4.65 -13.64
CA GLY A 118 -20.93 4.65 -13.10
C GLY A 118 -20.96 4.92 -11.60
N ILE A 119 -22.13 5.28 -11.09
CA ILE A 119 -22.39 5.59 -9.67
C ILE A 119 -22.01 4.44 -8.72
N ASN A 120 -21.96 3.21 -9.20
CA ASN A 120 -21.59 2.04 -8.40
C ASN A 120 -20.09 1.76 -8.38
N THR A 121 -19.25 2.61 -8.98
CA THR A 121 -17.80 2.42 -9.02
C THR A 121 -17.09 3.49 -8.20
N PHE A 122 -16.39 3.08 -7.15
CA PHE A 122 -15.66 3.93 -6.22
C PHE A 122 -14.16 3.76 -6.40
N LEU A 123 -13.43 4.88 -6.47
CA LEU A 123 -11.97 4.91 -6.47
C LEU A 123 -11.47 5.38 -5.11
N VAL A 124 -10.73 4.54 -4.42
CA VAL A 124 -10.21 4.81 -3.08
C VAL A 124 -8.69 4.78 -3.13
N ALA A 125 -8.04 5.89 -2.81
CA ALA A 125 -6.58 5.94 -2.76
C ALA A 125 -6.04 5.45 -1.42
N THR A 126 -4.86 4.84 -1.41
CA THR A 126 -4.18 4.47 -0.16
C THR A 126 -3.43 5.62 0.49
N CYS A 127 -3.14 6.69 -0.25
CA CYS A 127 -2.44 7.86 0.25
C CYS A 127 -2.73 9.10 -0.59
N GLN A 128 -2.31 10.26 -0.10
CA GLN A 128 -2.52 11.53 -0.81
C GLN A 128 -1.80 11.59 -2.15
N PHE A 129 -0.62 10.96 -2.27
CA PHE A 129 0.08 10.95 -3.54
C PHE A 129 -0.72 10.22 -4.63
N GLU A 130 -1.34 9.08 -4.32
CA GLU A 130 -2.17 8.35 -5.29
C GLU A 130 -3.37 9.20 -5.76
N SER A 131 -4.01 9.92 -4.86
CA SER A 131 -5.09 10.86 -5.20
C SER A 131 -4.58 12.02 -6.06
N PHE A 132 -3.45 12.62 -5.71
CA PHE A 132 -2.81 13.66 -6.50
C PHE A 132 -2.44 13.15 -7.90
N TYR A 133 -1.82 11.97 -8.00
CA TYR A 133 -1.43 11.39 -9.27
C TYR A 133 -2.65 11.15 -10.18
N ALA A 134 -3.75 10.63 -9.65
CA ALA A 134 -4.99 10.44 -10.38
C ALA A 134 -5.56 11.78 -10.90
N SER A 135 -5.51 12.83 -10.08
CA SER A 135 -6.01 14.16 -10.45
C SER A 135 -5.27 14.78 -11.64
N LYS A 136 -3.99 14.42 -11.88
CA LYS A 136 -3.22 14.83 -13.07
C LYS A 136 -3.81 14.29 -14.38
N LYS A 137 -4.66 13.28 -14.30
CA LYS A 137 -5.39 12.67 -15.41
C LYS A 137 -6.90 12.99 -15.36
N TRP A 138 -7.29 13.99 -14.55
CA TRP A 138 -8.70 14.38 -14.34
C TRP A 138 -9.58 13.25 -13.80
N ILE A 139 -8.98 12.34 -13.02
CA ILE A 139 -9.67 11.25 -12.34
C ILE A 139 -9.83 11.64 -10.89
N ALA A 140 -11.09 11.79 -10.46
CA ALA A 140 -11.43 12.06 -9.07
C ALA A 140 -11.38 10.77 -8.24
N VAL A 141 -10.80 10.86 -7.05
CA VAL A 141 -10.80 9.81 -6.03
C VAL A 141 -11.89 10.13 -5.00
N ASP A 142 -12.67 9.14 -4.60
CA ASP A 142 -13.84 9.32 -3.73
C ASP A 142 -13.44 9.41 -2.25
N ASP A 143 -12.39 8.69 -1.82
CA ASP A 143 -11.83 8.79 -0.46
C ASP A 143 -10.35 8.36 -0.43
N ILE A 144 -9.69 8.63 0.70
CA ILE A 144 -8.34 8.15 1.01
C ILE A 144 -8.44 7.26 2.24
N ILE A 145 -8.08 5.97 2.08
CA ILE A 145 -8.07 4.98 3.16
C ILE A 145 -6.72 4.28 3.16
N ASN A 146 -5.93 4.57 4.19
CA ASN A 146 -4.62 3.96 4.36
C ASN A 146 -4.72 2.45 4.65
N PRO A 147 -3.70 1.64 4.33
CA PRO A 147 -3.71 0.19 4.58
C PRO A 147 -3.41 -0.16 6.04
N ALA A 148 -4.12 0.47 6.98
CA ALA A 148 -3.94 0.21 8.40
C ALA A 148 -4.38 -1.22 8.76
N SER A 149 -3.50 -1.94 9.46
CA SER A 149 -3.75 -3.28 9.96
C SER A 149 -4.40 -3.26 11.35
N LYS A 150 -5.11 -4.35 11.73
CA LYS A 150 -5.66 -4.52 13.08
C LYS A 150 -4.52 -4.48 14.11
N PRO A 151 -4.63 -3.63 15.14
CA PRO A 151 -3.55 -3.46 16.12
C PRO A 151 -3.20 -4.75 16.86
N TYR A 152 -1.90 -4.93 17.13
CA TYR A 152 -1.33 -6.03 17.89
C TYR A 152 -0.11 -5.56 18.67
N PHE A 153 -0.18 -5.53 20.01
CA PHE A 153 0.87 -4.98 20.86
C PHE A 153 1.68 -6.06 21.56
N VAL A 154 3.00 -5.87 21.61
CA VAL A 154 3.95 -6.66 22.40
C VAL A 154 4.80 -5.68 23.24
N SER A 155 4.91 -5.92 24.55
CA SER A 155 5.65 -5.04 25.47
C SER A 155 7.17 -5.18 25.32
N ASP A 156 7.66 -6.41 25.15
CA ASP A 156 9.09 -6.72 25.18
C ASP A 156 9.69 -6.59 23.77
N LYS A 157 10.06 -5.36 23.40
CA LYS A 157 10.63 -5.04 22.10
C LYS A 157 12.16 -4.93 22.16
N VAL A 158 12.83 -5.50 21.16
CA VAL A 158 14.29 -5.52 21.06
C VAL A 158 14.74 -5.16 19.63
N GLY A 159 15.90 -4.50 19.51
CA GLY A 159 16.59 -4.27 18.25
C GLY A 159 15.79 -3.50 17.18
N PHE A 160 16.28 -3.62 15.96
CA PHE A 160 15.73 -2.93 14.78
C PHE A 160 15.47 -3.89 13.65
N TYR A 161 14.51 -3.55 12.80
CA TYR A 161 14.24 -4.24 11.57
C TYR A 161 14.53 -3.34 10.35
N VAL A 162 15.26 -3.86 9.37
CA VAL A 162 15.60 -3.15 8.13
C VAL A 162 14.99 -3.89 6.95
N PRO A 163 13.89 -3.41 6.37
CA PRO A 163 13.30 -4.04 5.19
C PRO A 163 14.19 -3.84 3.95
N THR A 164 14.47 -4.93 3.24
CA THR A 164 15.34 -4.95 2.05
C THR A 164 14.55 -5.23 0.78
N TYR A 165 13.38 -4.61 0.63
CA TYR A 165 12.43 -4.96 -0.44
C TYR A 165 12.96 -4.75 -1.85
N SER A 166 13.87 -3.84 -2.06
CA SER A 166 14.23 -3.45 -3.40
C SER A 166 15.72 -3.21 -3.63
N ASN A 167 16.58 -3.34 -2.58
CA ASN A 167 17.93 -2.81 -2.80
C ASN A 167 18.99 -3.39 -1.86
N ASP A 168 19.95 -4.13 -2.44
CA ASP A 168 21.21 -4.50 -1.78
C ASP A 168 22.03 -3.23 -1.40
N THR A 169 21.77 -2.09 -2.05
CA THR A 169 22.36 -0.80 -1.74
C THR A 169 22.03 -0.36 -0.32
N LEU A 170 20.80 -0.56 0.16
CA LEU A 170 20.43 -0.21 1.53
C LEU A 170 21.23 -1.01 2.56
N LEU A 171 21.32 -2.32 2.39
CA LEU A 171 22.15 -3.16 3.26
C LEU A 171 23.61 -2.72 3.22
N SER A 172 24.13 -2.40 2.05
CA SER A 172 25.49 -1.92 1.89
C SER A 172 25.73 -0.58 2.60
N LEU A 173 24.81 0.37 2.46
CA LEU A 173 24.88 1.67 3.15
C LEU A 173 24.76 1.51 4.66
N PHE A 174 23.78 0.73 5.09
CA PHE A 174 23.56 0.44 6.51
C PHE A 174 24.75 -0.30 7.12
N ASN A 175 25.29 -1.30 6.45
CA ASN A 175 26.46 -2.03 6.87
C ASN A 175 27.73 -1.18 6.96
N LYS A 176 27.90 -0.19 6.09
CA LYS A 176 29.05 0.73 6.16
C LYS A 176 29.00 1.64 7.38
N CYS A 177 27.80 2.01 7.84
CA CYS A 177 27.65 3.06 8.85
C CYS A 177 27.28 2.53 10.25
N CYS A 178 26.61 1.38 10.36
CA CYS A 178 25.92 0.99 11.59
C CYS A 178 26.37 -0.32 12.26
N ILE A 179 27.20 -1.14 11.63
CA ILE A 179 27.47 -2.51 12.11
C ILE A 179 28.20 -2.58 13.45
N ASN A 180 28.96 -1.57 13.80
CA ASN A 180 29.80 -1.64 15.01
C ASN A 180 29.05 -1.39 16.34
N GLY A 181 27.75 -1.18 16.35
CA GLY A 181 26.99 -0.83 17.54
C GLY A 181 25.62 -1.50 17.72
N PHE A 182 25.08 -2.16 16.72
CA PHE A 182 23.76 -2.80 16.81
C PHE A 182 23.90 -4.31 16.95
N SER A 183 23.64 -4.83 18.15
CA SER A 183 23.67 -6.27 18.43
C SER A 183 22.45 -7.02 17.86
N ASP A 184 21.35 -6.33 17.55
CA ASP A 184 20.07 -6.95 17.24
C ASP A 184 19.40 -6.32 16.00
N VAL A 185 20.07 -6.41 14.84
CA VAL A 185 19.50 -5.97 13.56
C VAL A 185 19.03 -7.17 12.74
N ALA A 186 17.72 -7.26 12.49
CA ALA A 186 17.15 -8.20 11.53
C ALA A 186 16.94 -7.51 10.20
N THR A 187 17.22 -8.22 9.10
CA THR A 187 17.08 -7.69 7.74
C THR A 187 16.27 -8.64 6.87
N GLY A 188 15.71 -8.13 5.78
CA GLY A 188 15.04 -8.95 4.79
C GLY A 188 13.56 -8.62 4.60
N ARG A 189 12.76 -9.64 4.31
CA ARG A 189 11.30 -9.54 4.24
C ARG A 189 10.69 -10.12 5.52
N TYR A 190 9.88 -9.34 6.23
CA TYR A 190 9.12 -9.88 7.34
C TYR A 190 8.01 -10.81 6.82
N LYS A 191 7.71 -11.82 7.60
CA LYS A 191 6.72 -12.85 7.24
C LYS A 191 5.29 -12.29 7.35
N ASP A 192 5.03 -11.62 8.45
CA ASP A 192 3.74 -11.06 8.85
C ASP A 192 3.97 -9.89 9.82
N LYS A 193 2.92 -9.13 10.13
CA LYS A 193 3.02 -8.00 11.06
C LYS A 193 3.44 -8.43 12.47
N ASP A 194 3.07 -9.63 12.90
CA ASP A 194 3.38 -10.12 14.23
C ASP A 194 4.88 -10.31 14.41
N SER A 195 5.59 -10.66 13.32
CA SER A 195 7.06 -10.73 13.32
C SER A 195 7.72 -9.35 13.48
N LEU A 196 7.04 -8.26 13.11
CA LEU A 196 7.52 -6.89 13.37
C LEU A 196 7.29 -6.44 14.81
N ALA A 197 6.27 -6.96 15.49
CA ALA A 197 5.85 -6.49 16.82
C ALA A 197 6.95 -6.56 17.89
N HIS A 198 7.92 -7.45 17.72
CA HIS A 198 9.03 -7.64 18.64
C HIS A 198 10.19 -6.65 18.47
N PHE A 199 10.18 -5.82 17.42
CA PHE A 199 11.22 -4.81 17.21
C PHE A 199 10.83 -3.47 17.84
N LYS A 200 11.84 -2.72 18.29
CA LYS A 200 11.67 -1.34 18.79
C LYS A 200 11.33 -0.40 17.64
N ALA A 201 12.02 -0.56 16.53
CA ALA A 201 11.85 0.28 15.37
C ALA A 201 12.10 -0.45 14.05
N VAL A 202 11.49 0.08 12.99
CA VAL A 202 11.82 -0.21 11.58
C VAL A 202 12.63 0.95 11.05
N VAL A 203 13.79 0.67 10.46
CA VAL A 203 14.60 1.67 9.73
C VAL A 203 14.46 1.38 8.25
N HIS A 204 13.89 2.31 7.51
CA HIS A 204 13.53 2.11 6.11
C HIS A 204 14.02 3.24 5.20
N LEU A 205 14.60 2.88 4.07
CA LEU A 205 14.78 3.81 2.96
C LEU A 205 13.55 3.72 2.04
N PRO A 206 12.68 4.72 2.01
CA PRO A 206 11.47 4.70 1.21
C PRO A 206 11.79 4.60 -0.28
N TYR A 207 11.16 3.65 -0.96
CA TYR A 207 11.26 3.47 -2.41
C TYR A 207 9.95 3.75 -3.14
N THR A 208 8.90 4.09 -2.39
CA THR A 208 7.56 4.37 -2.89
C THR A 208 6.89 5.42 -1.99
N TRP A 209 5.70 5.87 -2.38
CA TRP A 209 4.96 6.95 -1.70
C TRP A 209 4.22 6.49 -0.45
N ASN A 210 3.96 5.21 -0.34
CA ASN A 210 3.34 4.56 0.80
C ASN A 210 3.87 3.12 0.91
N SER A 211 3.78 2.51 2.08
CA SER A 211 4.17 1.11 2.28
C SER A 211 3.26 0.47 3.32
N ILE A 212 2.84 -0.76 3.05
CA ILE A 212 2.11 -1.58 4.03
C ILE A 212 2.97 -1.80 5.28
N ALA A 213 4.29 -1.94 5.11
CA ALA A 213 5.23 -2.11 6.23
C ALA A 213 5.19 -0.94 7.24
N LEU A 214 4.94 0.28 6.79
CA LEU A 214 4.73 1.43 7.69
C LEU A 214 3.52 1.16 8.60
N TRP A 215 2.39 0.80 8.00
CA TRP A 215 1.13 0.62 8.72
C TRP A 215 1.14 -0.63 9.60
N ASP A 216 1.79 -1.70 9.16
CA ASP A 216 2.00 -2.91 9.95
C ASP A 216 2.86 -2.60 11.19
N ALA A 217 3.97 -1.88 11.03
CA ALA A 217 4.82 -1.48 12.14
C ALA A 217 4.08 -0.61 13.16
N LEU A 218 3.39 0.44 12.70
CA LEU A 218 2.62 1.31 13.57
C LEU A 218 1.50 0.56 14.30
N SER A 219 0.84 -0.38 13.63
CA SER A 219 -0.22 -1.21 14.25
C SER A 219 0.29 -2.09 15.39
N CYS A 220 1.60 -2.33 15.42
CA CYS A 220 2.28 -3.06 16.49
C CYS A 220 2.96 -2.15 17.55
N GLY A 221 2.76 -0.84 17.49
CA GLY A 221 3.46 0.10 18.37
C GLY A 221 4.96 0.17 18.09
N VAL A 222 5.38 -0.12 16.84
CA VAL A 222 6.79 -0.09 16.41
C VAL A 222 7.08 1.23 15.73
N ALA A 223 8.10 1.95 16.20
CA ALA A 223 8.52 3.21 15.61
C ALA A 223 9.02 3.01 14.18
N TYR A 224 8.84 4.02 13.35
CA TYR A 224 9.27 3.96 11.95
C TYR A 224 10.22 5.10 11.64
N TYR A 225 11.44 4.77 11.23
CA TYR A 225 12.50 5.71 10.92
C TYR A 225 12.78 5.74 9.44
N VAL A 226 12.81 6.93 8.88
CA VAL A 226 13.19 7.18 7.47
C VAL A 226 14.18 8.33 7.40
N PRO A 227 15.01 8.43 6.34
CA PRO A 227 15.83 9.61 6.13
C PRO A 227 14.96 10.87 6.11
N SER A 228 15.48 12.00 6.59
CA SER A 228 14.86 13.29 6.31
C SER A 228 14.71 13.49 4.80
N LYS A 229 13.86 14.42 4.36
CA LYS A 229 13.70 14.71 2.92
C LYS A 229 15.01 15.06 2.25
N GLU A 230 15.79 15.91 2.91
CA GLU A 230 17.10 16.36 2.45
C GLU A 230 18.07 15.19 2.33
N PHE A 231 18.10 14.32 3.32
CA PHE A 231 18.97 13.15 3.31
C PHE A 231 18.53 12.11 2.27
N LEU A 232 17.23 11.85 2.15
CA LEU A 232 16.70 10.98 1.10
C LEU A 232 17.10 11.49 -0.30
N LEU A 233 16.90 12.79 -0.57
CA LEU A 233 17.26 13.39 -1.86
C LEU A 233 18.76 13.33 -2.12
N LYS A 234 19.59 13.47 -1.09
CA LYS A 234 21.03 13.25 -1.19
C LYS A 234 21.36 11.80 -1.58
N LEU A 235 20.77 10.82 -0.89
CA LEU A 235 20.97 9.40 -1.18
C LEU A 235 20.53 9.03 -2.61
N LEU A 236 19.40 9.56 -3.08
CA LEU A 236 18.92 9.35 -4.44
C LEU A 236 19.91 9.85 -5.50
N ARG A 237 20.60 10.96 -5.22
CA ARG A 237 21.58 11.57 -6.16
C ARG A 237 22.94 10.89 -6.10
N THR A 238 23.41 10.48 -4.91
CA THR A 238 24.80 10.04 -4.72
C THR A 238 24.97 8.53 -4.80
N GLU A 239 23.95 7.76 -4.40
CA GLU A 239 24.06 6.31 -4.24
C GLU A 239 23.33 5.51 -5.35
N GLY A 240 22.70 6.20 -6.32
CA GLY A 240 21.94 5.54 -7.37
C GLY A 240 20.73 4.77 -6.84
N TYR A 241 20.20 5.18 -5.72
CA TYR A 241 19.07 4.57 -5.04
C TYR A 241 17.78 4.73 -5.88
N TRP A 242 16.97 3.68 -5.97
CA TRP A 242 15.74 3.71 -6.73
C TRP A 242 14.54 4.17 -5.90
N PHE A 243 13.76 5.10 -6.45
CA PHE A 243 12.47 5.51 -5.90
C PHE A 243 11.43 5.53 -7.02
N GLN A 244 10.28 4.94 -6.76
CA GLN A 244 9.19 4.79 -7.73
C GLN A 244 8.66 6.15 -8.18
N ASN A 245 8.65 6.40 -9.51
CA ASN A 245 8.28 7.69 -10.09
C ASN A 245 9.12 8.87 -9.57
N ILE A 246 10.43 8.72 -9.62
CA ILE A 246 11.41 9.70 -9.13
C ILE A 246 11.17 11.14 -9.63
N ASN A 247 10.60 11.30 -10.82
CA ASN A 247 10.28 12.62 -11.39
C ASN A 247 9.32 13.44 -10.52
N TYR A 248 8.49 12.78 -9.69
CA TYR A 248 7.61 13.43 -8.73
C TYR A 248 8.26 13.59 -7.35
N CYS A 249 9.31 12.84 -7.06
CA CYS A 249 9.92 12.79 -5.73
C CYS A 249 10.44 14.16 -5.28
N TRP A 250 11.06 14.90 -6.22
CA TRP A 250 11.71 16.18 -5.89
C TRP A 250 10.75 17.24 -5.35
N ASP A 251 9.53 17.30 -5.89
CA ASP A 251 8.59 18.39 -5.63
C ASP A 251 7.41 17.97 -4.73
N HIS A 252 7.23 16.65 -4.49
CA HIS A 252 5.99 16.14 -3.89
C HIS A 252 6.20 15.19 -2.71
N LEU A 253 7.38 15.16 -2.07
CA LEU A 253 7.62 14.34 -0.88
C LEU A 253 6.63 14.64 0.26
N ASP A 254 6.07 15.86 0.30
CA ASP A 254 5.03 16.22 1.27
C ASP A 254 3.72 15.42 1.12
N LEU A 255 3.53 14.76 -0.03
CA LEU A 255 2.39 13.87 -0.25
C LEU A 255 2.69 12.41 0.12
N CYS A 256 3.94 12.12 0.46
CA CYS A 256 4.40 10.79 0.86
C CYS A 256 4.00 10.50 2.32
N GLU A 257 3.40 9.36 2.58
CA GLU A 257 2.93 9.00 3.91
C GLU A 257 4.05 8.97 4.97
N PHE A 258 5.28 8.66 4.58
CA PHE A 258 6.43 8.70 5.48
C PHE A 258 6.74 10.09 6.03
N TYR A 259 6.36 11.16 5.32
CA TYR A 259 6.62 12.54 5.74
C TYR A 259 5.38 13.28 6.26
N LYS A 260 4.27 12.57 6.42
CA LYS A 260 3.01 13.11 6.95
C LYS A 260 2.62 12.51 8.29
N ASN A 261 3.01 11.28 8.54
CA ASN A 261 2.65 10.58 9.76
C ASN A 261 3.50 11.08 10.93
N LYS A 262 2.87 11.61 11.97
CA LYS A 262 3.56 12.18 13.15
C LYS A 262 4.43 11.19 13.94
N PHE A 263 4.20 9.88 13.75
CA PHE A 263 4.98 8.83 14.40
C PHE A 263 6.14 8.30 13.56
N VAL A 264 6.29 8.80 12.36
CA VAL A 264 7.51 8.58 11.58
C VAL A 264 8.57 9.54 12.05
N LYS A 265 9.73 9.01 12.42
CA LYS A 265 10.90 9.76 12.86
C LYS A 265 11.89 9.89 11.70
N TYR A 266 12.66 10.96 11.73
CA TYR A 266 13.62 11.27 10.67
C TYR A 266 15.05 11.20 11.20
N PHE A 267 15.98 10.83 10.31
CA PHE A 267 17.41 10.91 10.56
C PHE A 267 18.11 11.59 9.37
N ASP A 268 19.13 12.40 9.67
CA ASP A 268 19.95 13.13 8.68
C ASP A 268 21.26 12.40 8.35
N SER A 269 21.59 11.39 9.14
CA SER A 269 22.73 10.50 8.93
C SER A 269 22.45 9.14 9.56
N PHE A 270 23.16 8.09 9.14
CA PHE A 270 23.01 6.76 9.73
C PHE A 270 23.56 6.68 11.15
N GLU A 271 24.47 7.59 11.53
CA GLU A 271 25.06 7.69 12.88
C GLU A 271 24.02 8.07 13.94
N GLU A 272 23.00 8.85 13.57
CA GLU A 272 21.91 9.26 14.47
C GLU A 272 21.03 8.10 14.94
N LEU A 273 21.05 6.97 14.23
CA LEU A 273 20.26 5.80 14.59
C LEU A 273 20.73 5.10 15.89
N HIS A 274 21.85 5.53 16.48
CA HIS A 274 22.33 5.00 17.77
C HIS A 274 21.50 5.46 18.98
N GLU A 275 20.75 6.55 18.86
CA GLU A 275 19.98 7.18 19.95
C GLU A 275 18.47 7.14 19.68
N ILE A 276 17.90 5.92 19.57
CA ILE A 276 16.47 5.77 19.28
C ILE A 276 15.67 5.67 20.57
N GLU A 277 14.87 6.68 20.85
CA GLU A 277 13.82 6.65 21.86
C GLU A 277 12.45 6.37 21.24
N VAL A 278 11.71 5.41 21.81
CA VAL A 278 10.42 4.96 21.28
C VAL A 278 9.37 4.97 22.39
N ASN A 279 8.28 5.70 22.16
CA ASN A 279 7.06 5.54 22.94
C ASN A 279 6.08 4.59 22.19
N SER A 280 6.24 3.30 22.43
CA SER A 280 5.46 2.25 21.75
C SER A 280 3.98 2.30 22.09
N GLU A 281 3.59 2.72 23.29
CA GLU A 281 2.20 2.80 23.72
C GLU A 281 1.46 3.91 22.98
N GLU A 282 2.05 5.11 22.88
CA GLU A 282 1.45 6.21 22.13
C GLU A 282 1.25 5.90 20.65
N ILE A 283 2.24 5.23 20.03
CA ILE A 283 2.14 4.78 18.64
C ILE A 283 0.99 3.79 18.47
N TYR A 284 0.89 2.84 19.40
CA TYR A 284 -0.15 1.82 19.37
C TYR A 284 -1.56 2.40 19.54
N GLU A 285 -1.77 3.30 20.50
CA GLU A 285 -3.04 3.97 20.74
C GLU A 285 -3.53 4.74 19.51
N GLU A 286 -2.63 5.45 18.85
CA GLU A 286 -2.98 6.16 17.61
C GLU A 286 -3.27 5.19 16.46
N ALA A 287 -2.54 4.09 16.35
CA ALA A 287 -2.81 3.07 15.36
C ALA A 287 -4.20 2.44 15.55
N GLU A 288 -4.63 2.21 16.80
CA GLU A 288 -6.01 1.79 17.09
C GLU A 288 -7.05 2.81 16.65
N ARG A 289 -6.80 4.09 16.91
CA ARG A 289 -7.68 5.18 16.50
C ARG A 289 -7.82 5.23 14.98
N LEU A 290 -6.69 5.16 14.27
CA LEU A 290 -6.65 5.19 12.80
C LEU A 290 -7.30 3.95 12.19
N PHE A 291 -7.10 2.79 12.78
CA PHE A 291 -7.74 1.55 12.33
C PHE A 291 -9.27 1.66 12.41
N LYS A 292 -9.82 2.11 13.54
CA LYS A 292 -11.26 2.34 13.73
C LYS A 292 -11.82 3.36 12.72
N LEU A 293 -11.08 4.44 12.47
CA LEU A 293 -11.45 5.45 11.49
C LEU A 293 -11.50 4.86 10.07
N ASN A 294 -10.47 4.11 9.67
CA ASN A 294 -10.43 3.45 8.37
C ASN A 294 -11.56 2.42 8.21
N GLN A 295 -11.83 1.65 9.26
CA GLN A 295 -12.94 0.70 9.27
C GLN A 295 -14.29 1.41 9.05
N GLN A 296 -14.52 2.56 9.71
CA GLN A 296 -15.72 3.36 9.51
C GLN A 296 -15.82 3.92 8.07
N LYS A 297 -14.71 4.38 7.49
CA LYS A 297 -14.67 4.82 6.09
C LYS A 297 -15.03 3.69 5.13
N TRP A 298 -14.48 2.49 5.33
CA TRP A 298 -14.85 1.32 4.56
C TRP A 298 -16.34 1.01 4.67
N ILE A 299 -16.89 0.99 5.88
CA ILE A 299 -18.32 0.77 6.11
C ILE A 299 -19.16 1.79 5.34
N ASN A 300 -18.78 3.06 5.35
CA ASN A 300 -19.49 4.09 4.63
C ASN A 300 -19.48 3.83 3.12
N ILE A 301 -18.32 3.52 2.53
CA ILE A 301 -18.20 3.20 1.09
C ILE A 301 -19.02 1.95 0.73
N LEU A 302 -18.99 0.92 1.57
CA LEU A 302 -19.72 -0.32 1.29
C LEU A 302 -21.24 -0.13 1.37
N ASN A 303 -21.74 0.82 2.15
CA ASN A 303 -23.18 1.09 2.35
C ASN A 303 -23.74 2.23 1.46
N CYS A 304 -22.87 3.03 0.79
CA CYS A 304 -23.32 3.98 -0.24
C CYS A 304 -23.82 3.25 -1.49
#